data_33d2a940bc1f396410bdeaa343c5d00f
#
_entry.id   33d2a940bc1f396410bdeaa343c5d00f
#
_cell.length_a   1.000
_cell.length_b   1.000
_cell.length_c   1.000
_cell.angle_alpha   90.00
_cell.angle_beta   90.00
_cell.angle_gamma   90.00
#
_symmetry.space_group_name_H-M   'P 1'
#
loop_
_entity.id
_entity.type
_entity.pdbx_description
1 polymer ?
#
loop_
_entity_poly.entity_id
_entity_poly.type
_entity_poly.pdbx_seq_one_letter_code
_entity_poly.pdbx_strand_id
1 'polypeptide(L)'
;MSTTKYFEDFYLGEKFYIPAKTMTDAHFLFFAGMTGDNHPIHYDDEYAKTTRFGKRVAHGLLVASMTASGASTLSPMIEGSIVAFVEQSSRFLKPVLI
;
A
#
# COMPACT_ATOMS: atom_id res chain seq x y z
N MET A 1 10.42 23.23 17.20
CA MET A 1 10.52 22.13 18.16
C MET A 1 9.83 20.90 17.62
N SER A 2 10.52 19.82 17.64
CA SER A 2 9.94 18.55 17.24
C SER A 2 9.07 18.03 18.37
N THR A 3 7.83 17.66 18.03
CA THR A 3 6.91 17.03 18.99
C THR A 3 6.86 15.55 18.67
N THR A 4 7.91 14.83 19.03
CA THR A 4 7.95 13.39 18.86
C THR A 4 6.87 12.75 19.74
N LYS A 5 6.05 11.89 19.14
CA LYS A 5 5.05 11.14 19.89
C LYS A 5 5.57 9.76 20.25
N TYR A 6 5.31 9.39 21.49
CA TYR A 6 5.58 8.05 22.01
C TYR A 6 4.27 7.30 22.17
N PHE A 7 4.33 6.02 22.52
CA PHE A 7 3.14 5.16 22.61
C PHE A 7 2.01 5.81 23.44
N GLU A 8 2.34 6.41 24.55
CA GLU A 8 1.37 7.00 25.48
C GLU A 8 0.67 8.26 24.94
N ASP A 9 1.23 8.83 23.88
CA ASP A 9 0.71 10.06 23.29
C ASP A 9 -0.39 9.81 22.26
N PHE A 10 -0.68 8.55 21.97
CA PHE A 10 -1.71 8.18 21.00
C PHE A 10 -3.00 7.80 21.70
N TYR A 11 -4.11 8.01 21.00
CA TYR A 11 -5.42 7.61 21.52
C TYR A 11 -6.18 6.79 20.47
N LEU A 12 -7.09 5.95 20.96
CA LEU A 12 -7.91 5.11 20.08
C LEU A 12 -8.79 5.99 19.19
N GLY A 13 -8.82 5.67 17.91
CA GLY A 13 -9.60 6.44 16.93
C GLY A 13 -8.85 7.61 16.32
N GLU A 14 -7.61 7.85 16.74
CA GLU A 14 -6.78 8.89 16.14
C GLU A 14 -6.56 8.59 14.66
N LYS A 15 -6.63 9.62 13.80
CA LYS A 15 -6.55 9.46 12.34
C LYS A 15 -5.30 10.12 11.79
N PHE A 16 -4.70 9.43 10.82
CA PHE A 16 -3.55 9.93 10.08
C PHE A 16 -3.84 9.77 8.59
N TYR A 17 -3.42 10.72 7.79
CA TYR A 17 -3.76 10.75 6.38
C TYR A 17 -2.57 10.38 5.50
N ILE A 18 -2.86 9.63 4.45
CA ILE A 18 -1.92 9.35 3.37
C ILE A 18 -2.50 10.06 2.14
N PRO A 19 -1.70 10.89 1.44
CA PRO A 19 -2.20 11.56 0.24
C PRO A 19 -2.69 10.57 -0.81
N ALA A 20 -3.79 10.89 -1.46
CA ALA A 20 -4.33 10.07 -2.54
C ALA A 20 -3.34 10.03 -3.71
N LYS A 21 -3.32 8.89 -4.41
CA LYS A 21 -2.44 8.69 -5.55
C LYS A 21 -3.16 7.84 -6.59
N THR A 22 -3.04 8.23 -7.86
CA THR A 22 -3.52 7.42 -8.96
C THR A 22 -2.49 6.34 -9.27
N MET A 23 -2.93 5.09 -9.25
CA MET A 23 -2.08 3.95 -9.62
C MET A 23 -2.16 3.75 -11.14
N THR A 24 -1.00 3.57 -11.76
CA THR A 24 -0.87 3.40 -13.21
C THR A 24 -0.08 2.15 -13.54
N ASP A 25 0.08 1.87 -14.84
CA ASP A 25 0.95 0.79 -15.34
C ASP A 25 2.35 0.85 -14.73
N ALA A 26 2.87 2.05 -14.55
CA ALA A 26 4.22 2.22 -14.01
C ALA A 26 4.35 1.57 -12.63
N HIS A 27 3.34 1.71 -11.80
CA HIS A 27 3.35 1.11 -10.46
C HIS A 27 3.29 -0.40 -10.51
N PHE A 28 2.48 -0.97 -11.39
CA PHE A 28 2.35 -2.41 -11.54
C PHE A 28 3.66 -3.02 -12.04
N LEU A 29 4.26 -2.41 -13.06
CA LEU A 29 5.52 -2.88 -13.62
C LEU A 29 6.66 -2.74 -12.62
N PHE A 30 6.69 -1.65 -11.88
CA PHE A 30 7.72 -1.43 -10.87
C PHE A 30 7.63 -2.49 -9.78
N PHE A 31 6.43 -2.77 -9.32
CA PHE A 31 6.20 -3.77 -8.27
C PHE A 31 6.58 -5.18 -8.78
N ALA A 32 6.17 -5.51 -10.00
CA ALA A 32 6.53 -6.80 -10.62
C ALA A 32 8.05 -6.94 -10.74
N GLY A 33 8.74 -5.88 -11.17
CA GLY A 33 10.20 -5.88 -11.28
C GLY A 33 10.90 -6.05 -9.95
N MET A 34 10.34 -5.46 -8.90
CA MET A 34 10.91 -5.52 -7.57
C MET A 34 10.70 -6.88 -6.91
N THR A 35 9.53 -7.49 -7.10
CA THR A 35 9.14 -8.71 -6.39
C THR A 35 9.29 -9.98 -7.21
N GLY A 36 9.35 -9.86 -8.54
CA GLY A 36 9.32 -11.01 -9.44
C GLY A 36 7.91 -11.54 -9.69
N ASP A 37 6.86 -10.91 -9.17
CA ASP A 37 5.48 -11.33 -9.41
C ASP A 37 5.01 -10.81 -10.75
N ASN A 38 5.27 -11.60 -11.80
CA ASN A 38 5.01 -11.27 -13.20
C ASN A 38 3.75 -11.93 -13.73
N HIS A 39 2.79 -12.25 -12.90
CA HIS A 39 1.57 -12.88 -13.38
C HIS A 39 0.84 -11.95 -14.36
N PRO A 40 0.40 -12.45 -15.53
CA PRO A 40 -0.18 -11.61 -16.57
C PRO A 40 -1.46 -10.85 -16.16
N ILE A 41 -2.15 -11.27 -15.10
CA ILE A 41 -3.33 -10.55 -14.61
C ILE A 41 -3.02 -9.09 -14.23
N HIS A 42 -1.75 -8.79 -13.98
CA HIS A 42 -1.34 -7.46 -13.54
C HIS A 42 -0.94 -6.53 -14.67
N TYR A 43 -0.57 -7.06 -15.86
CA TYR A 43 -0.04 -6.20 -16.91
C TYR A 43 -0.44 -6.61 -18.36
N ASP A 44 -1.26 -7.65 -18.54
CA ASP A 44 -1.69 -8.08 -19.85
C ASP A 44 -3.20 -7.93 -19.99
N ASP A 45 -3.63 -6.90 -20.71
CA ASP A 45 -5.06 -6.61 -20.90
C ASP A 45 -5.79 -7.77 -21.59
N GLU A 46 -5.15 -8.39 -22.55
CA GLU A 46 -5.79 -9.51 -23.29
C GLU A 46 -6.00 -10.70 -22.37
N TYR A 47 -5.02 -11.01 -21.54
CA TYR A 47 -5.18 -12.05 -20.52
C TYR A 47 -6.28 -11.67 -19.53
N ALA A 48 -6.28 -10.43 -19.05
CA ALA A 48 -7.23 -9.96 -18.04
C ALA A 48 -8.68 -10.07 -18.52
N LYS A 49 -8.93 -9.85 -19.82
CA LYS A 49 -10.25 -10.00 -20.41
C LYS A 49 -10.79 -11.43 -20.31
N THR A 50 -9.91 -12.43 -20.18
CA THR A 50 -10.34 -13.83 -20.04
C THR A 50 -10.67 -14.19 -18.60
N THR A 51 -10.40 -13.30 -17.63
CA THR A 51 -10.69 -13.54 -16.23
C THR A 51 -12.04 -12.96 -15.84
N ARG A 52 -12.52 -13.37 -14.68
CA ARG A 52 -13.78 -12.84 -14.13
C ARG A 52 -13.74 -11.34 -13.85
N PHE A 53 -12.53 -10.76 -13.77
CA PHE A 53 -12.39 -9.33 -13.49
C PHE A 53 -12.52 -8.47 -14.74
N GLY A 54 -12.21 -9.01 -15.92
CA GLY A 54 -12.29 -8.30 -17.19
C GLY A 54 -11.25 -7.21 -17.40
N LYS A 55 -10.55 -6.82 -16.37
CA LYS A 55 -9.50 -5.79 -16.38
C LYS A 55 -8.33 -6.25 -15.54
N ARG A 56 -7.18 -5.60 -15.73
CA ARG A 56 -6.02 -5.90 -14.91
C ARG A 56 -6.29 -5.53 -13.45
N VAL A 57 -5.78 -6.36 -12.57
CA VAL A 57 -5.95 -6.24 -11.12
C VAL A 57 -4.60 -5.94 -10.49
N ALA A 58 -4.57 -5.01 -9.53
CA ALA A 58 -3.36 -4.71 -8.79
C ALA A 58 -2.95 -5.92 -7.93
N HIS A 59 -1.64 -6.10 -7.78
CA HIS A 59 -1.12 -7.08 -6.82
C HIS A 59 -1.67 -6.76 -5.42
N GLY A 60 -2.12 -7.78 -4.69
CA GLY A 60 -2.60 -7.58 -3.33
C GLY A 60 -1.55 -6.93 -2.45
N LEU A 61 -0.30 -7.41 -2.54
CA LEU A 61 0.79 -6.83 -1.75
C LEU A 61 1.14 -5.40 -2.19
N LEU A 62 0.94 -5.05 -3.46
CA LEU A 62 1.09 -3.66 -3.90
C LEU A 62 0.07 -2.78 -3.20
N VAL A 63 -1.19 -3.21 -3.16
CA VAL A 63 -2.25 -2.46 -2.47
C VAL A 63 -1.92 -2.34 -0.99
N ALA A 64 -1.51 -3.42 -0.35
CA ALA A 64 -1.12 -3.40 1.06
C ALA A 64 0.04 -2.43 1.31
N SER A 65 1.01 -2.37 0.39
CA SER A 65 2.17 -1.48 0.54
C SER A 65 1.80 0.00 0.55
N MET A 66 0.64 0.35 0.00
CA MET A 66 0.16 1.73 -0.02
C MET A 66 -0.28 2.23 1.36
N THR A 67 -0.34 1.35 2.34
CA THR A 67 -0.64 1.72 3.73
C THR A 67 0.61 2.05 4.54
N ALA A 68 1.76 2.17 3.88
CA ALA A 68 3.03 2.45 4.56
C ALA A 68 2.94 3.74 5.37
N SER A 69 3.22 3.66 6.67
CA SER A 69 3.10 4.80 7.59
C SER A 69 4.02 5.96 7.22
N GLY A 70 5.13 5.68 6.54
CA GLY A 70 6.05 6.71 6.09
C GLY A 70 5.44 7.72 5.13
N ALA A 71 4.35 7.36 4.45
CA ALA A 71 3.64 8.25 3.55
C ALA A 71 2.58 9.10 4.26
N SER A 72 2.34 8.85 5.55
CA SER A 72 1.27 9.50 6.30
C SER A 72 1.75 10.68 7.11
N THR A 73 0.80 11.46 7.63
CA THR A 73 1.07 12.54 8.56
C THR A 73 1.65 12.05 9.88
N LEU A 74 1.57 10.74 10.14
CA LEU A 74 2.17 10.12 11.30
C LEU A 74 3.70 10.16 11.26
N SER A 75 4.28 10.02 10.07
CA SER A 75 5.71 9.83 9.90
C SER A 75 6.59 10.83 10.67
N PRO A 76 6.40 12.16 10.52
CA PRO A 76 7.24 13.09 11.27
C PRO A 76 7.00 13.08 12.77
N MET A 77 5.83 12.59 13.20
CA MET A 77 5.47 12.55 14.62
C MET A 77 6.18 11.44 15.38
N ILE A 78 6.59 10.39 14.69
CA ILE A 78 7.24 9.23 15.30
C ILE A 78 8.73 9.16 14.98
N GLU A 79 9.27 10.20 14.39
CA GLU A 79 10.72 10.28 14.14
C GLU A 79 11.45 10.24 15.48
N GLY A 80 12.34 9.28 15.62
CA GLY A 80 13.07 9.08 16.85
C GLY A 80 12.41 8.18 17.88
N SER A 81 11.11 7.89 17.74
CA SER A 81 10.39 7.00 18.67
C SER A 81 10.04 5.65 18.07
N ILE A 82 9.95 5.55 16.74
CA ILE A 82 9.69 4.27 16.09
C ILE A 82 10.95 3.42 16.12
N VAL A 83 10.77 2.13 16.40
CA VAL A 83 11.89 1.20 16.49
C VAL A 83 11.93 0.25 15.30
N ALA A 84 10.78 -0.40 15.00
CA ALA A 84 10.74 -1.41 13.97
C ALA A 84 9.31 -1.69 13.54
N PHE A 85 9.18 -2.22 12.33
CA PHE A 85 7.94 -2.78 11.83
C PHE A 85 7.89 -4.24 12.26
N VAL A 86 6.93 -4.58 13.11
CA VAL A 86 6.89 -5.91 13.74
C VAL A 86 5.93 -6.85 13.02
N GLU A 87 4.75 -6.36 12.68
CA GLU A 87 3.70 -7.22 12.18
C GLU A 87 2.67 -6.43 11.39
N GLN A 88 2.11 -7.05 10.37
CA GLN A 88 1.02 -6.48 9.59
C GLN A 88 0.13 -7.61 9.07
N SER A 89 -1.17 -7.41 9.09
CA SER A 89 -2.11 -8.33 8.46
C SER A 89 -3.07 -7.57 7.58
N SER A 90 -3.54 -8.21 6.51
CA SER A 90 -4.45 -7.60 5.54
C SER A 90 -5.48 -8.61 5.07
N ARG A 91 -6.68 -8.12 4.78
CA ARG A 91 -7.72 -8.90 4.15
C ARG A 91 -8.20 -8.12 2.93
N PHE A 92 -8.14 -8.75 1.76
CA PHE A 92 -8.53 -8.10 0.50
C PHE A 92 -9.98 -8.45 0.20
N LEU A 93 -10.88 -7.49 0.43
CA LEU A 93 -12.31 -7.70 0.29
C LEU A 93 -12.81 -7.48 -1.14
N LYS A 94 -12.09 -6.67 -1.91
CA LYS A 94 -12.43 -6.34 -3.31
C LYS A 94 -11.15 -6.16 -4.11
N PRO A 95 -11.18 -6.51 -5.42
CA PRO A 95 -10.03 -6.24 -6.27
C PRO A 95 -9.89 -4.74 -6.52
N VAL A 96 -8.65 -4.30 -6.72
CA VAL A 96 -8.35 -2.95 -7.18
C VAL A 96 -8.01 -3.05 -8.66
N LEU A 97 -8.87 -2.49 -9.51
CA LEU A 97 -8.70 -2.52 -10.96
C LEU A 97 -7.91 -1.31 -11.43
N ILE A 98 -7.21 -1.49 -12.56
CA ILE A 98 -6.50 -0.39 -13.18
C ILE A 98 -7.49 0.56 -13.85
#